data_259a5ba27a7539466ef9848cb4e99962
#
_entry.id   259a5ba27a7539466ef9848cb4e99962
#
_cell.length_a   1.000
_cell.length_b   1.000
_cell.length_c   1.000
_cell.angle_alpha   90.00
_cell.angle_beta   90.00
_cell.angle_gamma   90.00
#
_symmetry.space_group_name_H-M   'P 1'
#
loop_
_entity.id
_entity.type
_entity.pdbx_description
1 polymer ?
#
loop_
_entity_poly.entity_id
_entity_poly.type
_entity_poly.pdbx_seq_one_letter_code
_entity_poly.pdbx_strand_id
1 'polypeptide(L)'
;LWMGKWIKRGYYPTWTLRLFRHKEAYCEDRIVNEHIIVSGSVTKLNNNYVHQDQKSIGDWILKHNARATLEADELHKRDCKIIQKEISVKLFGSQVERKRWIRYYFWEKMPILIRPILYFLFRYVFKMGFLDGKRAFTYHFLQALWFPMLIDIKYLEKKLKKNYE
;
A
#
# COMPACT_ATOMS: atom_id res chain seq x y z
N LEU A 1 -14.89 3.29 -5.46
CA LEU A 1 -15.19 3.61 -6.85
C LEU A 1 -14.04 4.38 -7.48
N TRP A 2 -13.75 4.14 -8.75
CA TRP A 2 -12.77 4.88 -9.54
C TRP A 2 -13.44 5.44 -10.79
N MET A 3 -13.41 6.76 -10.96
CA MET A 3 -14.10 7.43 -12.07
C MET A 3 -15.56 6.97 -12.23
N GLY A 4 -16.27 6.81 -11.12
CA GLY A 4 -17.66 6.33 -11.09
C GLY A 4 -17.86 4.83 -11.32
N LYS A 5 -16.79 4.03 -11.47
CA LYS A 5 -16.89 2.57 -11.67
C LYS A 5 -16.35 1.80 -10.48
N TRP A 6 -17.03 0.74 -10.08
CA TRP A 6 -16.51 -0.22 -9.11
C TRP A 6 -15.47 -1.12 -9.75
N ILE A 7 -14.23 -1.06 -9.24
CA ILE A 7 -13.15 -1.96 -9.63
C ILE A 7 -13.25 -3.21 -8.76
N LYS A 8 -13.72 -4.29 -9.37
CA LYS A 8 -14.04 -5.55 -8.67
C LYS A 8 -12.84 -6.50 -8.58
N ARG A 9 -11.81 -6.33 -9.43
CA ARG A 9 -10.69 -7.24 -9.55
C ARG A 9 -9.36 -6.57 -9.18
N GLY A 10 -8.40 -7.37 -8.82
CA GLY A 10 -7.06 -6.90 -8.48
C GLY A 10 -6.88 -6.41 -7.05
N TYR A 11 -7.85 -5.72 -6.47
CA TYR A 11 -7.81 -5.19 -5.09
C TYR A 11 -8.87 -5.77 -4.16
N TYR A 12 -10.04 -6.01 -4.70
CA TYR A 12 -11.16 -6.54 -3.95
C TYR A 12 -11.06 -8.08 -3.80
N PRO A 13 -11.44 -8.65 -2.66
CA PRO A 13 -11.84 -7.99 -1.42
C PRO A 13 -10.64 -7.49 -0.59
N THR A 14 -10.80 -6.33 0.04
CA THR A 14 -9.83 -5.79 0.99
C THR A 14 -10.51 -5.54 2.32
N TRP A 15 -9.99 -6.16 3.36
CA TRP A 15 -10.48 -6.01 4.72
C TRP A 15 -9.73 -4.88 5.41
N THR A 16 -10.49 -3.97 6.01
CA THR A 16 -9.94 -2.83 6.74
C THR A 16 -10.72 -2.65 8.04
N LEU A 17 -10.04 -2.57 9.15
CA LEU A 17 -10.67 -2.28 10.44
C LEU A 17 -11.18 -0.83 10.43
N ARG A 18 -12.49 -0.64 10.69
CA ARG A 18 -13.15 0.67 10.68
C ARG A 18 -13.98 0.95 11.91
N LEU A 19 -14.54 -0.10 12.54
CA LEU A 19 -15.34 0.02 13.73
C LEU A 19 -14.61 -0.66 14.90
N PHE A 20 -14.47 0.03 16.00
CA PHE A 20 -13.84 -0.46 17.23
C PHE A 20 -14.39 0.30 18.42
N ARG A 21 -14.30 -0.29 19.61
CA ARG A 21 -14.66 0.39 20.84
C ARG A 21 -13.61 1.42 21.21
N HIS A 22 -14.08 2.59 21.64
CA HIS A 22 -13.20 3.64 22.13
C HIS A 22 -12.33 3.10 23.30
N LYS A 23 -11.06 3.45 23.31
CA LYS A 23 -10.02 2.99 24.28
C LYS A 23 -9.53 1.55 24.10
N GLU A 24 -10.13 0.72 23.24
CA GLU A 24 -9.65 -0.63 22.94
C GLU A 24 -8.78 -0.70 21.70
N ALA A 25 -8.55 0.45 21.04
CA ALA A 25 -7.77 0.55 19.82
C ALA A 25 -6.80 1.73 19.88
N TYR A 26 -5.67 1.54 19.26
CA TYR A 26 -4.70 2.61 19.02
C TYR A 26 -4.18 2.58 17.58
N CYS A 27 -3.72 3.73 17.09
CA CYS A 27 -3.08 3.81 15.79
C CYS A 27 -1.60 3.44 15.94
N GLU A 28 -1.09 2.63 15.02
CA GLU A 28 0.33 2.30 14.95
C GLU A 28 1.16 3.59 14.73
N ASP A 29 2.26 3.74 15.45
CA ASP A 29 3.18 4.87 15.27
C ASP A 29 4.03 4.66 14.00
N ARG A 30 3.45 5.07 12.86
CA ARG A 30 4.10 5.05 11.55
C ARG A 30 3.79 6.32 10.77
N ILE A 31 4.72 6.74 9.94
CA ILE A 31 4.55 7.92 9.08
C ILE A 31 3.51 7.65 7.98
N VAL A 32 3.49 6.42 7.45
CA VAL A 32 2.56 6.00 6.39
C VAL A 32 2.13 4.56 6.60
N ASN A 33 0.94 4.24 6.05
CA ASN A 33 0.34 2.90 6.13
C ASN A 33 0.17 2.40 7.57
N GLU A 34 -0.15 3.33 8.48
CA GLU A 34 -0.53 3.03 9.86
C GLU A 34 -1.77 2.14 9.88
N HIS A 35 -1.78 1.21 10.83
CA HIS A 35 -2.92 0.31 11.07
C HIS A 35 -3.53 0.60 12.43
N ILE A 36 -4.84 0.43 12.51
CA ILE A 36 -5.51 0.42 13.80
C ILE A 36 -5.28 -0.95 14.42
N ILE A 37 -4.69 -0.96 15.61
CA ILE A 37 -4.41 -2.14 16.42
C ILE A 37 -5.46 -2.23 17.51
N VAL A 38 -6.09 -3.38 17.65
CA VAL A 38 -7.16 -3.64 18.64
C VAL A 38 -6.72 -4.77 19.56
N SER A 39 -6.97 -4.60 20.84
CA SER A 39 -6.83 -5.66 21.84
C SER A 39 -8.12 -6.47 21.88
N GLY A 40 -8.09 -7.74 21.44
CA GLY A 40 -9.25 -8.63 21.46
C GLY A 40 -9.65 -9.23 20.13
N SER A 41 -10.85 -9.77 20.04
CA SER A 41 -11.37 -10.46 18.87
C SER A 41 -11.85 -9.47 17.79
N VAL A 42 -11.60 -9.80 16.53
CA VAL A 42 -12.04 -9.01 15.36
C VAL A 42 -13.01 -9.85 14.55
N THR A 43 -14.18 -9.28 14.24
CA THR A 43 -15.18 -9.90 13.36
C THR A 43 -15.29 -9.18 12.03
N LYS A 44 -15.81 -9.87 11.02
CA LYS A 44 -16.04 -9.32 9.69
C LYS A 44 -17.50 -8.99 9.51
N LEU A 45 -17.78 -7.82 8.96
CA LEU A 45 -19.12 -7.45 8.51
C LEU A 45 -19.33 -7.95 7.08
N ASN A 46 -20.53 -8.45 6.78
CA ASN A 46 -20.84 -9.05 5.47
C ASN A 46 -21.05 -8.00 4.37
N ASN A 47 -21.40 -6.77 4.72
CA ASN A 47 -21.68 -5.71 3.76
C ASN A 47 -20.43 -4.90 3.43
N ASN A 48 -20.33 -4.49 2.16
CA ASN A 48 -19.26 -3.63 1.71
C ASN A 48 -19.54 -2.18 2.06
N TYR A 49 -18.53 -1.43 2.41
CA TYR A 49 -18.62 0.03 2.40
C TYR A 49 -18.11 0.61 1.08
N VAL A 50 -18.74 1.68 0.61
CA VAL A 50 -18.33 2.37 -0.61
C VAL A 50 -17.25 3.39 -0.27
N HIS A 51 -16.08 3.24 -0.90
CA HIS A 51 -15.02 4.24 -0.87
C HIS A 51 -14.99 4.95 -2.22
N GLN A 52 -15.28 6.24 -2.22
CA GLN A 52 -15.26 7.09 -3.41
C GLN A 52 -14.44 8.35 -3.11
N ASP A 53 -13.34 8.50 -3.82
CA ASP A 53 -12.61 9.77 -3.84
C ASP A 53 -13.21 10.65 -4.93
N GLN A 54 -13.83 11.78 -4.54
CA GLN A 54 -14.47 12.72 -5.45
C GLN A 54 -13.49 13.77 -5.99
N LYS A 55 -12.22 13.69 -5.63
CA LYS A 55 -11.20 14.64 -6.05
C LYS A 55 -10.81 14.43 -7.51
N SER A 56 -10.25 15.46 -8.12
CA SER A 56 -9.70 15.38 -9.46
C SER A 56 -8.50 14.41 -9.54
N ILE A 57 -8.16 13.95 -10.73
CA ILE A 57 -6.94 13.15 -10.96
C ILE A 57 -5.69 13.97 -10.59
N GLY A 58 -5.70 15.29 -10.84
CA GLY A 58 -4.62 16.18 -10.43
C GLY A 58 -4.39 16.14 -8.91
N ASP A 59 -5.45 16.32 -8.11
CA ASP A 59 -5.37 16.25 -6.65
C ASP A 59 -4.92 14.86 -6.18
N TRP A 60 -5.41 13.82 -6.84
CA TRP A 60 -5.00 12.44 -6.54
C TRP A 60 -3.49 12.25 -6.75
N ILE A 61 -2.94 12.73 -7.88
CA ILE A 61 -1.52 12.68 -8.20
C ILE A 61 -0.70 13.48 -7.19
N LEU A 62 -1.10 14.71 -6.86
CA LEU A 62 -0.42 15.54 -5.86
C LEU A 62 -0.36 14.86 -4.50
N LYS A 63 -1.49 14.32 -4.03
CA LYS A 63 -1.56 13.55 -2.77
C LYS A 63 -0.64 12.33 -2.78
N HIS A 64 -0.63 11.56 -3.87
CA HIS A 64 0.19 10.36 -3.99
C HIS A 64 1.67 10.70 -4.17
N ASN A 65 2.00 11.83 -4.80
CA ASN A 65 3.37 12.31 -4.89
C ASN A 65 3.93 12.67 -3.50
N ALA A 66 3.17 13.39 -2.67
CA ALA A 66 3.56 13.69 -1.29
C ALA A 66 3.71 12.40 -0.47
N ARG A 67 2.74 11.48 -0.59
CA ARG A 67 2.80 10.18 0.10
C ARG A 67 3.99 9.33 -0.35
N ALA A 68 4.34 9.34 -1.64
CA ALA A 68 5.51 8.62 -2.15
C ALA A 68 6.81 9.13 -1.53
N THR A 69 6.92 10.44 -1.25
CA THR A 69 8.06 11.01 -0.53
C THR A 69 8.16 10.44 0.88
N LEU A 70 7.05 10.42 1.62
CA LEU A 70 7.03 9.87 2.98
C LEU A 70 7.34 8.35 3.00
N GLU A 71 6.82 7.59 2.05
CA GLU A 71 7.14 6.16 1.93
C GLU A 71 8.61 5.91 1.57
N ALA A 72 9.19 6.75 0.72
CA ALA A 72 10.62 6.69 0.39
C ALA A 72 11.50 7.04 1.59
N ASP A 73 11.08 8.03 2.41
CA ASP A 73 11.75 8.37 3.67
C ASP A 73 11.71 7.21 4.68
N GLU A 74 10.56 6.58 4.81
CA GLU A 74 10.42 5.42 5.70
C GLU A 74 11.29 4.24 5.24
N LEU A 75 11.37 3.99 3.92
CA LEU A 75 12.28 2.97 3.36
C LEU A 75 13.73 3.29 3.69
N HIS A 76 14.15 4.53 3.49
CA HIS A 76 15.52 4.97 3.77
C HIS A 76 15.87 4.85 5.26
N LYS A 77 14.97 5.28 6.15
CA LYS A 77 15.15 5.14 7.61
C LYS A 77 15.25 3.68 8.06
N ARG A 78 14.49 2.77 7.43
CA ARG A 78 14.57 1.33 7.71
C ARG A 78 15.89 0.72 7.28
N ASP A 79 16.42 1.10 6.13
CA ASP A 79 17.75 0.66 5.69
C ASP A 79 18.85 1.12 6.65
N CYS A 80 18.70 2.30 7.22
CA CYS A 80 19.59 2.82 8.26
C CYS A 80 19.33 2.23 9.65
N LYS A 81 18.41 1.26 9.80
CA LYS A 81 18.01 0.61 11.08
C LYS A 81 17.49 1.57 12.16
N ILE A 82 16.95 2.72 11.76
CA ILE A 82 16.48 3.76 12.68
C ILE A 82 15.06 3.43 13.22
N ILE A 83 14.27 2.65 12.48
CA ILE A 83 12.88 2.32 12.85
C ILE A 83 12.78 0.86 13.29
N GLN A 84 12.21 0.65 14.49
CA GLN A 84 11.88 -0.68 15.02
C GLN A 84 10.49 -1.13 14.54
N LYS A 85 10.27 -2.45 14.51
CA LYS A 85 9.00 -3.08 14.08
C LYS A 85 8.06 -3.19 15.27
N GLU A 86 6.88 -2.57 15.20
CA GLU A 86 5.85 -2.73 16.23
C GLU A 86 4.98 -3.97 16.04
N ILE A 87 4.67 -4.36 14.80
CA ILE A 87 3.84 -5.53 14.52
C ILE A 87 4.71 -6.71 14.12
N SER A 88 4.41 -7.88 14.72
CA SER A 88 5.08 -9.14 14.38
C SER A 88 4.88 -9.51 12.90
N VAL A 89 5.91 -10.05 12.29
CA VAL A 89 5.92 -10.43 10.87
C VAL A 89 5.74 -11.94 10.79
N LYS A 90 4.49 -12.42 10.59
CA LYS A 90 4.15 -13.85 10.54
C LYS A 90 3.43 -14.20 9.24
N LEU A 91 3.86 -15.31 8.58
CA LEU A 91 3.22 -15.79 7.35
C LEU A 91 1.81 -16.34 7.61
N PHE A 92 1.63 -17.05 8.72
CA PHE A 92 0.36 -17.69 9.10
C PHE A 92 -0.43 -16.88 10.15
N GLY A 93 -0.11 -15.62 10.31
CA GLY A 93 -0.81 -14.71 11.21
C GLY A 93 -2.04 -14.04 10.59
N SER A 94 -2.44 -12.92 11.16
CA SER A 94 -3.51 -12.07 10.65
C SER A 94 -3.23 -11.59 9.20
N GLN A 95 -4.26 -11.08 8.52
CA GLN A 95 -4.08 -10.54 7.16
C GLN A 95 -3.03 -9.41 7.11
N VAL A 96 -2.93 -8.61 8.16
CA VAL A 96 -1.95 -7.52 8.28
C VAL A 96 -0.54 -8.09 8.42
N GLU A 97 -0.34 -9.06 9.32
CA GLU A 97 0.96 -9.70 9.53
C GLU A 97 1.45 -10.43 8.27
N ARG A 98 0.56 -11.14 7.56
CA ARG A 98 0.87 -11.81 6.31
C ARG A 98 1.23 -10.84 5.19
N LYS A 99 0.49 -9.73 5.03
CA LYS A 99 0.85 -8.67 4.07
C LYS A 99 2.22 -8.06 4.37
N ARG A 100 2.54 -7.86 5.65
CA ARG A 100 3.85 -7.37 6.08
C ARG A 100 4.95 -8.39 5.85
N TRP A 101 4.69 -9.67 6.09
CA TRP A 101 5.63 -10.73 5.79
C TRP A 101 5.98 -10.76 4.29
N ILE A 102 4.98 -10.74 3.41
CA ILE A 102 5.17 -10.68 1.96
C ILE A 102 5.94 -9.43 1.56
N ARG A 103 5.60 -8.27 2.13
CA ARG A 103 6.31 -7.02 1.87
C ARG A 103 7.78 -7.12 2.26
N TYR A 104 8.08 -7.60 3.46
CA TYR A 104 9.44 -7.63 4.01
C TYR A 104 10.33 -8.69 3.36
N TYR A 105 9.84 -9.92 3.22
CA TYR A 105 10.65 -11.04 2.74
C TYR A 105 10.69 -11.16 1.22
N PHE A 106 9.68 -10.71 0.54
CA PHE A 106 9.55 -10.82 -0.90
C PHE A 106 9.71 -9.48 -1.61
N TRP A 107 8.86 -8.51 -1.28
CA TRP A 107 8.81 -7.23 -1.98
C TRP A 107 10.09 -6.40 -1.82
N GLU A 108 10.61 -6.27 -0.60
CA GLU A 108 11.80 -5.47 -0.34
C GLU A 108 13.11 -6.11 -0.85
N LYS A 109 13.10 -7.41 -1.10
CA LYS A 109 14.24 -8.14 -1.70
C LYS A 109 14.24 -8.13 -3.22
N MET A 110 13.12 -7.77 -3.85
CA MET A 110 13.07 -7.65 -5.31
C MET A 110 13.88 -6.45 -5.81
N PRO A 111 14.48 -6.56 -7.02
CA PRO A 111 15.18 -5.43 -7.62
C PRO A 111 14.28 -4.21 -7.71
N ILE A 112 14.82 -3.06 -7.30
CA ILE A 112 14.18 -1.76 -7.38
C ILE A 112 13.80 -1.50 -8.84
N LEU A 113 12.68 -0.83 -9.08
CA LEU A 113 12.06 -0.55 -10.38
C LEU A 113 11.43 -1.77 -11.09
N ILE A 114 11.90 -2.99 -10.86
CA ILE A 114 11.28 -4.19 -11.43
C ILE A 114 10.03 -4.59 -10.62
N ARG A 115 10.10 -4.47 -9.31
CA ARG A 115 9.01 -4.85 -8.41
C ARG A 115 7.67 -4.14 -8.71
N PRO A 116 7.59 -2.85 -9.07
CA PRO A 116 6.34 -2.20 -9.47
C PRO A 116 5.75 -2.80 -10.74
N ILE A 117 6.58 -3.18 -11.70
CA ILE A 117 6.16 -3.83 -12.96
C ILE A 117 5.54 -5.19 -12.66
N LEU A 118 6.22 -6.01 -11.85
CA LEU A 118 5.71 -7.32 -11.44
C LEU A 118 4.41 -7.21 -10.65
N TYR A 119 4.28 -6.20 -9.79
CA TYR A 119 3.07 -5.95 -9.03
C TYR A 119 1.90 -5.53 -9.92
N PHE A 120 2.14 -4.67 -10.90
CA PHE A 120 1.14 -4.31 -11.89
C PHE A 120 0.69 -5.53 -12.69
N LEU A 121 1.62 -6.33 -13.22
CA LEU A 121 1.31 -7.56 -13.96
C LEU A 121 0.51 -8.54 -13.10
N PHE A 122 0.93 -8.74 -11.86
CA PHE A 122 0.20 -9.60 -10.92
C PHE A 122 -1.24 -9.13 -10.73
N ARG A 123 -1.46 -7.82 -10.53
CA ARG A 123 -2.80 -7.29 -10.28
C ARG A 123 -3.66 -7.19 -11.52
N TYR A 124 -3.08 -6.75 -12.62
CA TYR A 124 -3.81 -6.49 -13.83
C TYR A 124 -4.05 -7.78 -14.65
N VAL A 125 -3.04 -8.64 -14.74
CA VAL A 125 -3.11 -9.89 -15.50
C VAL A 125 -3.58 -11.05 -14.62
N PHE A 126 -2.78 -11.46 -13.62
CA PHE A 126 -3.09 -12.65 -12.81
C PHE A 126 -4.37 -12.52 -11.98
N LYS A 127 -4.64 -11.34 -11.45
CA LYS A 127 -5.89 -11.04 -10.74
C LYS A 127 -7.02 -10.58 -11.67
N MET A 128 -6.85 -10.74 -12.98
CA MET A 128 -7.85 -10.45 -14.02
C MET A 128 -8.39 -8.99 -13.95
N GLY A 129 -7.56 -8.03 -13.53
CA GLY A 129 -7.96 -6.62 -13.45
C GLY A 129 -8.39 -6.03 -14.81
N PHE A 130 -7.86 -6.56 -15.92
CA PHE A 130 -8.22 -6.15 -17.28
C PHE A 130 -9.69 -6.37 -17.62
N LEU A 131 -10.36 -7.33 -16.98
CA LEU A 131 -11.79 -7.59 -17.21
C LEU A 131 -12.70 -6.47 -16.69
N ASP A 132 -12.22 -5.59 -15.84
CA ASP A 132 -12.97 -4.43 -15.39
C ASP A 132 -12.88 -3.24 -16.37
N GLY A 133 -12.20 -3.41 -17.52
CA GLY A 133 -12.18 -2.48 -18.65
C GLY A 133 -11.22 -1.29 -18.50
N LYS A 134 -11.35 -0.29 -19.39
CA LYS A 134 -10.41 0.84 -19.50
C LYS A 134 -10.20 1.64 -18.20
N ARG A 135 -11.27 1.88 -17.42
CA ARG A 135 -11.15 2.57 -16.12
C ARG A 135 -10.35 1.78 -15.11
N ALA A 136 -10.44 0.46 -15.13
CA ALA A 136 -9.61 -0.39 -14.29
C ALA A 136 -8.14 -0.37 -14.71
N PHE A 137 -7.85 -0.29 -16.00
CA PHE A 137 -6.48 -0.10 -16.49
C PHE A 137 -5.87 1.16 -15.89
N THR A 138 -6.53 2.32 -16.01
CA THR A 138 -6.02 3.58 -15.44
C THR A 138 -5.80 3.48 -13.93
N TYR A 139 -6.72 2.83 -13.22
CA TYR A 139 -6.57 2.59 -11.79
C TYR A 139 -5.36 1.73 -11.45
N HIS A 140 -5.23 0.56 -12.10
CA HIS A 140 -4.10 -0.34 -11.86
C HIS A 140 -2.78 0.26 -12.29
N PHE A 141 -2.76 0.98 -13.40
CA PHE A 141 -1.57 1.70 -13.86
C PHE A 141 -1.10 2.72 -12.81
N LEU A 142 -1.98 3.60 -12.37
CA LEU A 142 -1.63 4.62 -11.38
C LEU A 142 -1.30 4.03 -10.01
N GLN A 143 -2.09 3.08 -9.53
CA GLN A 143 -1.99 2.56 -8.15
C GLN A 143 -0.96 1.42 -8.01
N ALA A 144 -0.77 0.59 -9.03
CA ALA A 144 0.09 -0.60 -8.93
C ALA A 144 1.41 -0.46 -9.68
N LEU A 145 1.52 0.45 -10.64
CA LEU A 145 2.76 0.71 -11.37
C LEU A 145 3.34 2.07 -11.02
N TRP A 146 2.66 3.15 -11.37
CA TRP A 146 3.18 4.51 -11.24
C TRP A 146 3.52 4.87 -9.79
N PHE A 147 2.61 4.67 -8.86
CA PHE A 147 2.83 5.06 -7.46
C PHE A 147 4.00 4.28 -6.80
N PRO A 148 4.08 2.94 -6.88
CA PRO A 148 5.23 2.22 -6.34
C PRO A 148 6.54 2.54 -7.08
N MET A 149 6.48 2.79 -8.40
CA MET A 149 7.65 3.22 -9.18
C MET A 149 8.18 4.57 -8.69
N LEU A 150 7.29 5.52 -8.41
CA LEU A 150 7.65 6.83 -7.89
C LEU A 150 8.31 6.73 -6.50
N ILE A 151 7.83 5.82 -5.63
CA ILE A 151 8.47 5.55 -4.34
C ILE A 151 9.90 5.05 -4.55
N ASP A 152 10.09 4.10 -5.46
CA ASP A 152 11.39 3.52 -5.76
C ASP A 152 12.38 4.55 -6.31
N ILE A 153 11.93 5.41 -7.23
CA ILE A 153 12.76 6.48 -7.81
C ILE A 153 13.17 7.49 -6.73
N LYS A 154 12.23 7.94 -5.89
CA LYS A 154 12.54 8.87 -4.78
C LYS A 154 13.47 8.24 -3.73
N TYR A 155 13.32 6.96 -3.45
CA TYR A 155 14.23 6.24 -2.56
C TYR A 155 15.65 6.16 -3.16
N LEU A 156 15.78 5.85 -4.46
CA LEU A 156 17.06 5.86 -5.16
C LEU A 156 17.73 7.23 -5.16
N GLU A 157 16.95 8.29 -5.43
CA GLU A 157 17.44 9.68 -5.37
C GLU A 157 18.08 9.99 -4.01
N LYS A 158 17.41 9.61 -2.91
CA LYS A 158 17.94 9.82 -1.54
C LYS A 158 19.20 9.00 -1.28
N LYS A 159 19.24 7.76 -1.76
CA LYS A 159 20.41 6.90 -1.60
C LYS A 159 21.62 7.43 -2.35
N LEU A 160 21.43 7.99 -3.55
CA LEU A 160 22.49 8.60 -4.34
C LEU A 160 23.00 9.89 -3.68
N LYS A 161 22.12 10.78 -3.21
CA LYS A 161 22.55 12.02 -2.51
C LYS A 161 23.47 11.75 -1.33
N LYS A 162 23.14 10.74 -0.51
CA LYS A 162 23.98 10.36 0.63
C LYS A 162 25.40 9.87 0.25
N ASN A 163 25.60 9.41 -0.96
CA ASN A 163 26.92 8.95 -1.43
C ASN A 163 27.80 10.12 -1.91
N TYR A 164 27.26 11.32 -2.03
CA TYR A 164 27.98 12.54 -2.44
C TYR A 164 28.24 13.52 -1.28
N GLU A 165 27.70 13.25 -0.10
CA GLU A 165 28.03 13.93 1.17
C GLU A 165 29.07 13.13 1.98
#